data_6121737abeaf1f89deeb6a35cdd2e7ab
#
_entry.id   6121737abeaf1f89deeb6a35cdd2e7ab
#
_cell.length_a   1.000
_cell.length_b   1.000
_cell.length_c   1.000
_cell.angle_alpha   90.00
_cell.angle_beta   90.00
_cell.angle_gamma   90.00
#
_symmetry.space_group_name_H-M   'P 1'
#
loop_
_entity.id
_entity.type
_entity.pdbx_description
1 polymer ?
#
loop_
_entity_poly.entity_id
_entity_poly.type
_entity_poly.pdbx_seq_one_letter_code
_entity_poly.pdbx_strand_id
1 'polypeptide(L)'
;AANARAGRFSVILGCQDASILGASTISVNNRNLMALAAHHANGLRVLQLTHNERTAVGDGFRERIDAGLSLLGEAVISEMNRLGMMVDVSHCSDLTTMQAIERSAKPVAVTHAGCRALYNSLRNKSDECIRALANKGGFFGVYMMSRWLTAAATSSVEDVVNHIDHVV
;
A
#
# COMPACT_ATOMS: atom_id res chain seq x y z
N ALA A 1 14.96 -7.75 -12.82
CA ALA A 1 15.28 -9.05 -13.46
C ALA A 1 16.68 -9.06 -14.07
N ALA A 2 17.05 -8.12 -14.95
CA ALA A 2 18.38 -8.12 -15.61
C ALA A 2 19.55 -7.99 -14.61
N ASN A 3 19.43 -7.08 -13.61
CA ASN A 3 20.47 -6.91 -12.59
C ASN A 3 20.62 -8.16 -11.70
N ALA A 4 19.52 -8.79 -11.31
CA ALA A 4 19.57 -10.02 -10.51
C ALA A 4 20.27 -11.17 -11.27
N ARG A 5 19.97 -11.34 -12.57
CA ARG A 5 20.66 -12.33 -13.43
C ARG A 5 22.15 -12.05 -13.59
N ALA A 6 22.54 -10.77 -13.51
CA ALA A 6 23.95 -10.35 -13.57
C ALA A 6 24.63 -10.31 -12.18
N GLY A 7 23.99 -10.81 -11.11
CA GLY A 7 24.49 -10.77 -9.74
C GLY A 7 24.63 -9.36 -9.17
N ARG A 8 23.90 -8.38 -9.72
CA ARG A 8 23.97 -6.98 -9.29
C ARG A 8 22.85 -6.65 -8.31
N PHE A 9 23.17 -5.84 -7.32
CA PHE A 9 22.21 -5.28 -6.38
C PHE A 9 21.32 -4.21 -7.06
N SER A 10 20.06 -4.14 -6.67
CA SER A 10 19.11 -3.12 -7.17
C SER A 10 18.37 -2.50 -5.99
N VAL A 11 18.20 -1.18 -6.04
CA VAL A 11 17.40 -0.41 -5.09
C VAL A 11 16.18 0.16 -5.81
N ILE A 12 14.99 -0.01 -5.21
CA ILE A 12 13.75 0.60 -5.66
C ILE A 12 13.35 1.64 -4.60
N LEU A 13 13.23 2.91 -5.02
CA LEU A 13 12.84 3.99 -4.12
C LEU A 13 11.33 3.97 -3.92
N GLY A 14 10.90 3.91 -2.66
CA GLY A 14 9.51 4.02 -2.23
C GLY A 14 9.31 5.14 -1.23
N CYS A 15 8.09 5.66 -1.17
CA CYS A 15 7.66 6.59 -0.13
C CYS A 15 6.41 6.06 0.56
N GLN A 16 6.37 6.15 1.89
CA GLN A 16 5.36 5.52 2.72
C GLN A 16 4.20 6.44 3.08
N ASP A 17 4.02 7.56 2.37
CA ASP A 17 2.89 8.46 2.53
C ASP A 17 2.76 9.39 1.32
N ALA A 18 1.51 9.63 0.88
CA ALA A 18 1.22 10.55 -0.22
C ALA A 18 1.21 12.03 0.20
N SER A 19 1.43 12.39 1.47
CA SER A 19 1.58 13.78 1.91
C SER A 19 2.78 14.49 1.26
N ILE A 20 3.76 13.74 0.74
CA ILE A 20 4.84 14.31 -0.09
C ILE A 20 4.34 15.06 -1.34
N LEU A 21 3.09 14.81 -1.74
CA LEU A 21 2.47 15.52 -2.88
C LEU A 21 2.01 16.94 -2.52
N GLY A 22 2.20 17.37 -1.26
CA GLY A 22 1.82 18.70 -0.78
C GLY A 22 0.31 18.92 -0.76
N ALA A 23 -0.48 17.86 -0.66
CA ALA A 23 -1.94 17.91 -0.66
C ALA A 23 -2.45 18.47 0.66
N SER A 24 -2.61 19.78 0.75
CA SER A 24 -3.34 20.46 1.84
C SER A 24 -4.85 20.53 1.59
N THR A 25 -5.31 20.19 0.40
CA THR A 25 -6.73 20.23 0.00
C THR A 25 -7.11 18.95 -0.72
N ILE A 26 -8.33 18.46 -0.47
CA ILE A 26 -8.92 17.28 -1.11
C ILE A 26 -9.26 17.53 -2.60
N SER A 27 -9.08 18.76 -3.06
CA SER A 27 -9.36 19.15 -4.44
C SER A 27 -8.30 18.58 -5.39
N VAL A 28 -8.77 17.89 -6.42
CA VAL A 28 -7.91 17.45 -7.52
C VAL A 28 -7.37 18.70 -8.22
N ASN A 29 -6.08 18.91 -8.13
CA ASN A 29 -5.42 19.98 -8.85
C ASN A 29 -4.13 19.48 -9.50
N ASN A 30 -3.71 20.16 -10.55
CA ASN A 30 -2.53 19.77 -11.31
C ASN A 30 -1.23 19.82 -10.48
N ARG A 31 -1.17 20.59 -9.38
CA ARG A 31 0.05 20.70 -8.57
C ARG A 31 0.42 19.38 -7.90
N ASN A 32 -0.56 18.65 -7.36
CA ASN A 32 -0.32 17.35 -6.72
C ASN A 32 0.17 16.31 -7.73
N LEU A 33 -0.43 16.28 -8.93
CA LEU A 33 -0.01 15.38 -10.01
C LEU A 33 1.34 15.78 -10.60
N MET A 34 1.64 17.09 -10.68
CA MET A 34 2.97 17.58 -11.07
C MET A 34 4.04 17.21 -10.02
N ALA A 35 3.73 17.29 -8.72
CA ALA A 35 4.62 16.85 -7.67
C ALA A 35 4.91 15.33 -7.79
N LEU A 36 3.88 14.52 -8.04
CA LEU A 36 4.04 13.08 -8.28
C LEU A 36 4.96 12.80 -9.49
N ALA A 37 4.75 13.50 -10.61
CA ALA A 37 5.59 13.36 -11.79
C ALA A 37 7.06 13.78 -11.52
N ALA A 38 7.27 14.84 -10.73
CA ALA A 38 8.60 15.28 -10.32
C ALA A 38 9.30 14.24 -9.42
N HIS A 39 8.59 13.67 -8.45
CA HIS A 39 9.12 12.59 -7.63
C HIS A 39 9.46 11.35 -8.45
N HIS A 40 8.62 11.00 -9.42
CA HIS A 40 8.90 9.91 -10.35
C HIS A 40 10.17 10.19 -11.18
N ALA A 41 10.34 11.41 -11.71
CA ALA A 41 11.54 11.83 -12.45
C ALA A 41 12.81 11.72 -11.57
N ASN A 42 12.68 11.97 -10.25
CA ASN A 42 13.76 11.81 -9.27
C ASN A 42 13.94 10.36 -8.78
N GLY A 43 13.28 9.39 -9.40
CA GLY A 43 13.53 7.96 -9.16
C GLY A 43 12.51 7.26 -8.27
N LEU A 44 11.49 7.94 -7.74
CA LEU A 44 10.43 7.27 -6.97
C LEU A 44 9.66 6.27 -7.85
N ARG A 45 9.44 5.05 -7.36
CA ARG A 45 8.77 3.97 -8.10
C ARG A 45 7.60 3.35 -7.33
N VAL A 46 7.59 3.49 -6.02
CA VAL A 46 6.53 2.98 -5.15
C VAL A 46 6.00 4.14 -4.30
N LEU A 47 4.69 4.33 -4.27
CA LEU A 47 4.07 5.30 -3.37
C LEU A 47 2.93 4.64 -2.61
N GLN A 48 3.01 4.69 -1.29
CA GLN A 48 1.92 4.30 -0.40
C GLN A 48 0.95 5.47 -0.27
N LEU A 49 -0.36 5.19 -0.38
CA LEU A 49 -1.39 6.22 -0.43
C LEU A 49 -1.57 6.93 0.91
N THR A 50 -1.57 6.15 2.01
CA THR A 50 -1.72 6.67 3.38
C THR A 50 -0.71 6.02 4.29
N HIS A 51 -0.32 6.68 5.39
CA HIS A 51 0.33 6.00 6.49
C HIS A 51 -0.71 5.46 7.48
N ASN A 52 -0.78 5.95 8.70
CA ASN A 52 -1.71 5.40 9.70
C ASN A 52 -3.07 6.09 9.69
N GLU A 53 -3.06 7.40 9.49
CA GLU A 53 -4.20 8.30 9.56
C GLU A 53 -4.67 8.68 8.16
N ARG A 54 -5.75 9.47 8.11
CA ARG A 54 -6.27 10.07 6.89
C ARG A 54 -5.24 11.01 6.25
N THR A 55 -5.11 10.90 4.94
CA THR A 55 -4.41 11.88 4.11
C THR A 55 -5.40 12.52 3.12
N ALA A 56 -4.92 13.45 2.29
CA ALA A 56 -5.76 14.02 1.25
C ALA A 56 -6.19 13.00 0.17
N VAL A 57 -5.53 11.84 0.08
CA VAL A 57 -5.84 10.82 -0.94
C VAL A 57 -6.75 9.70 -0.44
N GLY A 58 -6.87 9.51 0.86
CA GLY A 58 -7.73 8.46 1.43
C GLY A 58 -7.48 8.20 2.91
N ASP A 59 -8.12 7.18 3.43
CA ASP A 59 -8.09 6.82 4.84
C ASP A 59 -7.04 5.76 5.15
N GLY A 60 -6.30 6.00 6.24
CA GLY A 60 -5.44 5.03 6.86
C GLY A 60 -6.22 4.10 7.81
N PHE A 61 -5.57 3.00 8.23
CA PHE A 61 -6.21 1.98 9.06
C PHE A 61 -6.66 2.45 10.46
N ARG A 62 -6.21 3.63 10.92
CA ARG A 62 -6.57 4.19 12.24
C ARG A 62 -7.81 5.07 12.24
N GLU A 63 -8.37 5.35 11.08
CA GLU A 63 -9.56 6.20 11.03
C GLU A 63 -10.75 5.56 11.72
N ARG A 64 -11.50 6.37 12.47
CA ARG A 64 -12.71 5.92 13.18
C ARG A 64 -13.85 5.61 12.23
N ILE A 65 -13.92 6.37 11.14
CA ILE A 65 -14.87 6.19 10.03
C ILE A 65 -14.06 6.05 8.77
N ASP A 66 -14.15 4.89 8.16
CA ASP A 66 -13.48 4.59 6.91
C ASP A 66 -14.34 5.14 5.75
N ALA A 67 -13.91 6.25 5.18
CA ALA A 67 -14.54 6.88 4.02
C ALA A 67 -13.87 6.49 2.68
N GLY A 68 -12.77 5.73 2.74
CA GLY A 68 -12.08 5.22 1.56
C GLY A 68 -11.22 6.26 0.83
N LEU A 69 -11.14 6.12 -0.50
CA LEU A 69 -10.41 7.04 -1.36
C LEU A 69 -11.12 8.38 -1.51
N SER A 70 -10.35 9.46 -1.61
CA SER A 70 -10.84 10.75 -2.10
C SER A 70 -10.78 10.81 -3.64
N LEU A 71 -11.44 11.82 -4.22
CA LEU A 71 -11.29 12.11 -5.66
C LEU A 71 -9.83 12.37 -6.05
N LEU A 72 -9.05 12.99 -5.15
CA LEU A 72 -7.61 13.16 -5.37
C LEU A 72 -6.90 11.80 -5.37
N GLY A 73 -7.28 10.87 -4.48
CA GLY A 73 -6.74 9.52 -4.43
C GLY A 73 -6.95 8.76 -5.74
N GLU A 74 -8.14 8.85 -6.33
CA GLU A 74 -8.42 8.26 -7.64
C GLU A 74 -7.54 8.86 -8.75
N ALA A 75 -7.38 10.18 -8.76
CA ALA A 75 -6.52 10.88 -9.72
C ALA A 75 -5.03 10.50 -9.54
N VAL A 76 -4.57 10.38 -8.30
CA VAL A 76 -3.19 9.94 -7.97
C VAL A 76 -2.95 8.52 -8.47
N ILE A 77 -3.87 7.58 -8.23
CA ILE A 77 -3.76 6.19 -8.72
C ILE A 77 -3.70 6.18 -10.25
N SER A 78 -4.56 6.92 -10.93
CA SER A 78 -4.56 7.03 -12.39
C SER A 78 -3.21 7.53 -12.91
N GLU A 79 -2.67 8.57 -12.31
CA GLU A 79 -1.36 9.13 -12.69
C GLU A 79 -0.20 8.17 -12.37
N MET A 80 -0.24 7.48 -11.22
CA MET A 80 0.74 6.45 -10.89
C MET A 80 0.74 5.33 -11.94
N ASN A 81 -0.45 4.88 -12.37
CA ASN A 81 -0.58 3.88 -13.43
C ASN A 81 0.03 4.38 -14.75
N ARG A 82 -0.20 5.64 -15.12
CA ARG A 82 0.37 6.28 -16.32
C ARG A 82 1.89 6.36 -16.26
N LEU A 83 2.43 6.69 -15.10
CA LEU A 83 3.89 6.78 -14.86
C LEU A 83 4.57 5.41 -14.67
N GLY A 84 3.81 4.32 -14.54
CA GLY A 84 4.36 3.01 -14.25
C GLY A 84 4.87 2.86 -12.82
N MET A 85 4.29 3.60 -11.87
CA MET A 85 4.57 3.50 -10.45
C MET A 85 3.70 2.44 -9.79
N MET A 86 4.24 1.76 -8.78
CA MET A 86 3.51 0.80 -7.94
C MET A 86 2.69 1.55 -6.89
N VAL A 87 1.38 1.26 -6.85
CA VAL A 87 0.48 1.71 -5.77
C VAL A 87 0.65 0.75 -4.59
N ASP A 88 1.01 1.27 -3.42
CA ASP A 88 1.11 0.51 -2.17
C ASP A 88 -0.04 0.89 -1.23
N VAL A 89 -0.76 -0.12 -0.73
CA VAL A 89 -1.90 0.06 0.17
C VAL A 89 -1.66 -0.54 1.56
N SER A 90 -0.41 -0.74 1.96
CA SER A 90 -0.05 -1.43 3.20
C SER A 90 -0.70 -0.85 4.46
N HIS A 91 -0.73 0.47 4.63
CA HIS A 91 -1.34 1.15 5.78
C HIS A 91 -2.76 1.67 5.53
N CYS A 92 -3.28 1.51 4.31
CA CYS A 92 -4.63 1.95 3.99
C CYS A 92 -5.69 1.16 4.78
N SER A 93 -6.80 1.81 5.05
CA SER A 93 -8.03 1.17 5.54
C SER A 93 -8.54 0.09 4.57
N ASP A 94 -9.49 -0.72 4.98
CA ASP A 94 -10.04 -1.77 4.11
C ASP A 94 -10.77 -1.15 2.91
N LEU A 95 -11.58 -0.12 3.11
CA LEU A 95 -12.31 0.53 2.02
C LEU A 95 -11.35 1.23 1.05
N THR A 96 -10.35 1.97 1.56
CA THR A 96 -9.31 2.56 0.71
C THR A 96 -8.55 1.50 -0.08
N THR A 97 -8.24 0.35 0.55
CA THR A 97 -7.56 -0.77 -0.11
C THR A 97 -8.41 -1.33 -1.24
N MET A 98 -9.68 -1.64 -0.98
CA MET A 98 -10.60 -2.21 -1.97
C MET A 98 -10.81 -1.26 -3.16
N GLN A 99 -11.07 0.01 -2.88
CA GLN A 99 -11.25 1.02 -3.92
C GLN A 99 -9.98 1.25 -4.73
N ALA A 100 -8.79 1.24 -4.09
CA ALA A 100 -7.52 1.37 -4.81
C ALA A 100 -7.29 0.18 -5.76
N ILE A 101 -7.62 -1.05 -5.33
CA ILE A 101 -7.54 -2.25 -6.18
C ILE A 101 -8.52 -2.15 -7.35
N GLU A 102 -9.75 -1.69 -7.11
CA GLU A 102 -10.76 -1.52 -8.15
C GLU A 102 -10.33 -0.46 -9.18
N ARG A 103 -9.93 0.73 -8.71
CA ARG A 103 -9.58 1.88 -9.56
C ARG A 103 -8.26 1.73 -10.29
N SER A 104 -7.33 0.96 -9.78
CA SER A 104 -6.04 0.77 -10.43
C SER A 104 -6.19 -0.06 -11.72
N ALA A 105 -5.65 0.42 -12.83
CA ALA A 105 -5.55 -0.35 -14.07
C ALA A 105 -4.39 -1.36 -14.06
N LYS A 106 -3.55 -1.33 -13.01
CA LYS A 106 -2.37 -2.20 -12.83
C LYS A 106 -2.47 -2.96 -11.51
N PRO A 107 -1.71 -4.05 -11.33
CA PRO A 107 -1.58 -4.70 -10.03
C PRO A 107 -1.17 -3.70 -8.93
N VAL A 108 -1.74 -3.89 -7.73
CA VAL A 108 -1.48 -3.09 -6.53
C VAL A 108 -0.63 -3.92 -5.58
N ALA A 109 0.11 -3.29 -4.69
CA ALA A 109 0.91 -3.99 -3.69
C ALA A 109 0.41 -3.71 -2.27
N VAL A 110 0.50 -4.72 -1.43
CA VAL A 110 0.66 -4.62 0.01
C VAL A 110 2.10 -4.97 0.29
N THR A 111 2.98 -3.98 0.45
CA THR A 111 4.42 -4.24 0.59
C THR A 111 4.77 -4.79 1.97
N HIS A 112 3.95 -4.48 3.00
CA HIS A 112 4.16 -4.94 4.36
C HIS A 112 2.87 -4.92 5.20
N ALA A 113 2.29 -6.09 5.43
CA ALA A 113 1.15 -6.30 6.34
C ALA A 113 1.14 -7.72 6.92
N GLY A 114 0.19 -8.01 7.79
CA GLY A 114 -0.17 -9.36 8.21
C GLY A 114 -1.60 -9.68 7.77
N CYS A 115 -2.09 -10.87 8.15
CA CYS A 115 -3.44 -11.36 7.89
C CYS A 115 -4.31 -11.14 9.13
N ARG A 116 -5.45 -10.47 8.98
CA ARG A 116 -6.35 -10.17 10.12
C ARG A 116 -6.98 -11.43 10.72
N ALA A 117 -7.21 -12.44 9.90
CA ALA A 117 -7.73 -13.72 10.36
C ALA A 117 -6.82 -14.40 11.39
N LEU A 118 -5.50 -14.22 11.31
CA LEU A 118 -4.53 -14.80 12.24
C LEU A 118 -4.31 -13.92 13.47
N TYR A 119 -4.30 -12.59 13.29
CA TYR A 119 -4.21 -11.65 14.38
C TYR A 119 -5.10 -10.44 14.13
N ASN A 120 -6.16 -10.31 14.93
CA ASN A 120 -7.20 -9.28 14.76
C ASN A 120 -6.66 -7.88 15.07
N SER A 121 -6.14 -7.24 14.05
CA SER A 121 -5.67 -5.86 14.07
C SER A 121 -6.12 -5.16 12.79
N LEU A 122 -6.60 -3.92 12.88
CA LEU A 122 -6.94 -3.10 11.70
C LEU A 122 -5.71 -2.80 10.82
N ARG A 123 -4.49 -2.96 11.35
CA ARG A 123 -3.26 -2.85 10.57
C ARG A 123 -3.07 -4.02 9.59
N ASN A 124 -3.65 -5.16 9.91
CA ASN A 124 -3.64 -6.37 9.07
C ASN A 124 -4.76 -6.31 8.04
N LYS A 125 -4.53 -6.90 6.89
CA LYS A 125 -5.52 -6.96 5.81
C LYS A 125 -6.57 -8.05 6.08
N SER A 126 -7.82 -7.72 5.78
CA SER A 126 -8.90 -8.70 5.77
C SER A 126 -8.71 -9.70 4.63
N ASP A 127 -9.30 -10.88 4.77
CA ASP A 127 -9.27 -11.90 3.72
C ASP A 127 -9.93 -11.41 2.41
N GLU A 128 -10.91 -10.51 2.54
CA GLU A 128 -11.54 -9.88 1.38
C GLU A 128 -10.52 -9.05 0.60
N CYS A 129 -9.74 -8.21 1.29
CA CYS A 129 -8.66 -7.42 0.69
C CYS A 129 -7.58 -8.32 0.07
N ILE A 130 -7.21 -9.41 0.76
CA ILE A 130 -6.19 -10.36 0.27
C ILE A 130 -6.66 -11.02 -1.03
N ARG A 131 -7.91 -11.53 -1.06
CA ARG A 131 -8.48 -12.14 -2.28
C ARG A 131 -8.63 -11.14 -3.42
N ALA A 132 -9.07 -9.91 -3.15
CA ALA A 132 -9.17 -8.87 -4.17
C ALA A 132 -7.80 -8.54 -4.76
N LEU A 133 -6.78 -8.44 -3.90
CA LEU A 133 -5.39 -8.21 -4.32
C LEU A 133 -4.88 -9.35 -5.21
N ALA A 134 -5.09 -10.60 -4.81
CA ALA A 134 -4.68 -11.79 -5.57
C ALA A 134 -5.38 -11.84 -6.94
N ASN A 135 -6.69 -11.63 -6.99
CA ASN A 135 -7.46 -11.59 -8.24
C ASN A 135 -6.97 -10.50 -9.21
N LYS A 136 -6.39 -9.42 -8.69
CA LYS A 136 -5.78 -8.34 -9.48
C LYS A 136 -4.34 -8.66 -9.92
N GLY A 137 -3.79 -9.81 -9.50
CA GLY A 137 -2.38 -10.17 -9.72
C GLY A 137 -1.41 -9.32 -8.90
N GLY A 138 -1.86 -8.85 -7.73
CA GLY A 138 -1.09 -7.99 -6.84
C GLY A 138 -0.01 -8.73 -6.06
N PHE A 139 0.74 -7.97 -5.27
CA PHE A 139 1.82 -8.48 -4.42
C PHE A 139 1.46 -8.29 -2.95
N PHE A 140 1.74 -9.30 -2.11
CA PHE A 140 1.60 -9.22 -0.66
C PHE A 140 2.91 -9.59 0.03
N GLY A 141 3.47 -8.64 0.80
CA GLY A 141 4.64 -8.82 1.64
C GLY A 141 4.24 -8.93 3.10
N VAL A 142 4.61 -10.03 3.76
CA VAL A 142 4.43 -10.20 5.20
C VAL A 142 5.54 -9.46 5.94
N TYR A 143 5.18 -8.61 6.92
CA TYR A 143 6.16 -7.90 7.74
C TYR A 143 6.58 -8.71 8.97
N MET A 144 7.67 -8.29 9.61
CA MET A 144 8.21 -8.93 10.82
C MET A 144 7.98 -8.06 12.07
N MET A 145 6.75 -7.55 12.24
CA MET A 145 6.39 -6.66 13.36
C MET A 145 5.58 -7.43 14.40
N SER A 146 6.24 -7.93 15.45
CA SER A 146 5.64 -8.80 16.49
C SER A 146 4.27 -8.34 16.97
N ARG A 147 4.12 -7.06 17.31
CA ARG A 147 2.88 -6.48 17.83
C ARG A 147 1.65 -6.58 16.90
N TRP A 148 1.85 -7.01 15.65
CA TRP A 148 0.79 -7.15 14.65
C TRP A 148 0.74 -8.54 14.00
N LEU A 149 1.62 -9.44 14.40
CA LEU A 149 1.62 -10.84 13.93
C LEU A 149 1.03 -11.80 14.97
N THR A 150 1.17 -11.47 16.25
CA THR A 150 0.76 -12.37 17.34
C THR A 150 0.36 -11.58 18.57
N ALA A 151 -0.42 -12.19 19.46
CA ALA A 151 -0.71 -11.67 20.80
C ALA A 151 0.44 -11.86 21.80
N ALA A 152 1.44 -12.66 21.45
CA ALA A 152 2.64 -12.86 22.27
C ALA A 152 3.50 -11.59 22.30
N ALA A 153 4.34 -11.45 23.34
CA ALA A 153 5.24 -10.31 23.48
C ALA A 153 6.25 -10.20 22.32
N THR A 154 6.64 -11.33 21.75
CA THR A 154 7.52 -11.44 20.58
C THR A 154 6.97 -12.47 19.60
N SER A 155 7.08 -12.20 18.31
CA SER A 155 6.76 -13.17 17.27
C SER A 155 7.92 -14.13 17.04
N SER A 156 7.57 -15.35 16.68
CA SER A 156 8.49 -16.38 16.21
C SER A 156 8.58 -16.38 14.67
N VAL A 157 9.50 -17.16 14.12
CA VAL A 157 9.56 -17.42 12.67
C VAL A 157 8.28 -18.12 12.21
N GLU A 158 7.72 -19.01 13.04
CA GLU A 158 6.48 -19.73 12.77
C GLU A 158 5.30 -18.78 12.60
N ASP A 159 5.19 -17.73 13.42
CA ASP A 159 4.14 -16.71 13.24
C ASP A 159 4.24 -16.04 11.87
N VAL A 160 5.44 -15.74 11.39
CA VAL A 160 5.64 -15.15 10.05
C VAL A 160 5.26 -16.15 8.96
N VAL A 161 5.68 -17.42 9.09
CA VAL A 161 5.35 -18.49 8.13
C VAL A 161 3.84 -18.70 8.05
N ASN A 162 3.14 -18.75 9.19
CA ASN A 162 1.68 -18.88 9.22
C ASN A 162 0.98 -17.75 8.46
N HIS A 163 1.48 -16.51 8.55
CA HIS A 163 0.93 -15.40 7.77
C HIS A 163 1.22 -15.55 6.27
N ILE A 164 2.37 -16.09 5.89
CA ILE A 164 2.70 -16.37 4.49
C ILE A 164 1.79 -17.46 3.95
N ASP A 165 1.65 -18.57 4.65
CA ASP A 165 0.80 -19.72 4.26
C ASP A 165 -0.68 -19.33 4.13
N HIS A 166 -1.14 -18.36 4.93
CA HIS A 166 -2.51 -17.85 4.85
C HIS A 166 -2.77 -17.02 3.57
N VAL A 167 -1.74 -16.42 2.99
CA VAL A 167 -1.85 -15.60 1.77
C VAL A 167 -1.78 -16.45 0.50
N VAL A 168 -1.10 -17.60 0.54
CA VAL A 168 -0.87 -18.47 -0.61
C VAL A 168 -2.02 -19.44 -0.81
#